data_d50f845e759ed4085d45fdc921221e58
#
_entry.id   d50f845e759ed4085d45fdc921221e58
#
_cell.length_a   1.000
_cell.length_b   1.000
_cell.length_c   1.000
_cell.angle_alpha   90.00
_cell.angle_beta   90.00
_cell.angle_gamma   90.00
#
_symmetry.space_group_name_H-M   'P 1'
#
loop_
_entity.id
_entity.type
_entity.pdbx_description
1 polymer ?
#
loop_
_entity_poly.entity_id
_entity_poly.type
_entity_poly.pdbx_seq_one_letter_code
_entity_poly.pdbx_strand_id
1 'polypeptide(L)'
;MKISNKVNTIAHYDDDSSVDINQNELLADERNKFFGWTCWAGVQEISIDADGDVWPCVKKAGTKLGNIHTGFTIPTQPLSCNKQECTCAADLQISKAEPGYENKLRVKYD
;
A
#
# COMPACT_ATOMS: atom_id res chain seq x y z
N MET A 1 -18.52 10.61 -18.59
CA MET A 1 -18.69 9.77 -17.71
C MET A 1 -17.71 9.82 -16.69
N LYS A 2 -17.99 9.52 -15.58
CA LYS A 2 -17.18 9.74 -14.62
C LYS A 2 -16.52 8.56 -14.30
N ILE A 3 -15.42 8.41 -14.53
CA ILE A 3 -14.70 7.39 -14.21
C ILE A 3 -14.58 7.35 -12.83
N SER A 4 -14.95 6.53 -12.37
CA SER A 4 -14.88 6.52 -11.10
C SER A 4 -13.72 6.28 -10.53
N ASN A 5 -12.94 6.79 -10.91
CA ASN A 5 -11.82 6.95 -10.27
C ASN A 5 -12.05 7.11 -8.89
N LYS A 6 -13.06 6.92 -8.43
CA LYS A 6 -13.25 7.03 -7.18
C LYS A 6 -12.93 5.82 -6.58
N VAL A 7 -11.77 5.39 -6.62
CA VAL A 7 -11.34 4.33 -5.87
C VAL A 7 -11.17 4.85 -4.51
N ASN A 8 -12.12 4.69 -3.68
CA ASN A 8 -12.06 5.15 -2.34
C ASN A 8 -11.31 4.13 -1.49
N THR A 9 -10.57 4.60 -0.56
CA THR A 9 -9.94 3.77 0.44
C THR A 9 -10.94 3.57 1.57
N ILE A 10 -11.02 2.38 2.11
CA ILE A 10 -11.91 2.12 3.23
C ILE A 10 -11.07 2.05 4.49
N ALA A 11 -11.39 2.91 5.46
CA ALA A 11 -10.74 2.88 6.76
C ALA A 11 -11.54 2.01 7.71
N HIS A 12 -10.90 1.01 8.30
CA HIS A 12 -11.53 0.13 9.27
C HIS A 12 -11.02 0.50 10.66
N TYR A 13 -11.92 0.68 11.59
CA TYR A 13 -11.56 1.08 12.95
C TYR A 13 -11.70 -0.08 13.94
N ASP A 14 -11.14 0.08 15.11
CA ASP A 14 -11.12 -0.98 16.13
C ASP A 14 -12.50 -1.26 16.74
N ASP A 15 -13.48 -0.38 16.54
CA ASP A 15 -14.84 -0.61 17.02
C ASP A 15 -15.67 -1.33 15.94
N ASP A 16 -15.01 -1.88 14.90
CA ASP A 16 -15.63 -2.58 13.79
C ASP A 16 -16.39 -1.67 12.83
N SER A 17 -16.29 -0.37 12.98
CA SER A 17 -16.88 0.54 12.00
C SER A 17 -15.93 0.69 10.82
N SER A 18 -16.43 1.11 9.68
CA SER A 18 -15.62 1.41 8.52
C SER A 18 -16.17 2.65 7.81
N VAL A 19 -15.30 3.38 7.16
CA VAL A 19 -15.67 4.60 6.47
C VAL A 19 -14.91 4.67 5.16
N ASP A 20 -15.58 5.10 4.09
CA ASP A 20 -14.92 5.34 2.83
C ASP A 20 -14.18 6.66 2.93
N ILE A 21 -12.91 6.69 2.60
CA ILE A 21 -12.12 7.88 2.64
C ILE A 21 -11.54 8.13 1.27
N ASN A 22 -11.71 9.35 0.78
CA ASN A 22 -11.12 9.75 -0.48
C ASN A 22 -9.63 9.97 -0.26
N GLN A 23 -8.81 9.65 -1.25
CA GLN A 23 -7.36 9.82 -1.13
C GLN A 23 -6.97 11.27 -0.86
N ASN A 24 -7.69 12.23 -1.42
CA ASN A 24 -7.40 13.63 -1.16
C ASN A 24 -7.66 14.00 0.30
N GLU A 25 -8.64 13.36 0.92
CA GLU A 25 -8.90 13.60 2.33
C GLU A 25 -7.78 13.03 3.19
N LEU A 26 -7.22 11.89 2.82
CA LEU A 26 -6.11 11.32 3.55
C LEU A 26 -4.91 12.26 3.50
N LEU A 27 -4.63 12.84 2.34
CA LEU A 27 -3.52 13.75 2.20
C LEU A 27 -3.77 15.07 2.91
N ALA A 28 -4.97 15.61 2.80
CA ALA A 28 -5.32 16.88 3.43
C ALA A 28 -5.29 16.79 4.96
N ASP A 29 -5.67 15.64 5.50
CA ASP A 29 -5.68 15.45 6.95
C ASP A 29 -4.35 14.91 7.46
N GLU A 30 -3.34 14.80 6.59
CA GLU A 30 -2.03 14.28 6.94
C GLU A 30 -2.11 12.89 7.55
N ARG A 31 -3.05 12.07 7.08
CA ARG A 31 -3.22 10.70 7.57
C ARG A 31 -2.51 9.69 6.67
N ASN A 32 -1.65 10.16 5.79
CA ASN A 32 -0.92 9.32 4.85
C ASN A 32 0.45 8.90 5.42
N LYS A 33 0.55 8.73 6.73
CA LYS A 33 1.79 8.38 7.39
C LYS A 33 1.69 6.98 7.95
N PHE A 34 2.34 6.04 7.32
CA PHE A 34 2.19 4.64 7.66
C PHE A 34 3.51 3.99 8.11
N PHE A 35 4.47 4.79 8.61
CA PHE A 35 5.74 4.24 9.07
C PHE A 35 5.48 3.20 10.16
N GLY A 36 6.01 2.02 9.99
CA GLY A 36 5.83 0.93 10.95
C GLY A 36 4.54 0.12 10.78
N TRP A 37 3.65 0.55 9.89
CA TRP A 37 2.43 -0.20 9.65
C TRP A 37 2.70 -1.40 8.77
N THR A 38 1.90 -2.44 8.90
CA THR A 38 1.94 -3.58 8.00
C THR A 38 1.32 -3.18 6.68
N CYS A 39 2.04 -3.35 5.58
CA CYS A 39 1.60 -2.92 4.27
C CYS A 39 1.74 -4.07 3.28
N TRP A 40 0.71 -4.29 2.47
CA TRP A 40 0.70 -5.37 1.49
C TRP A 40 1.36 -4.96 0.16
N ALA A 41 2.32 -4.02 0.22
CA ALA A 41 3.14 -3.64 -0.91
C ALA A 41 3.97 -4.86 -1.35
N GLY A 42 4.13 -5.04 -2.62
CA GLY A 42 4.80 -6.21 -3.17
C GLY A 42 3.85 -7.37 -3.40
N VAL A 43 2.84 -7.52 -2.57
CA VAL A 43 1.83 -8.57 -2.71
C VAL A 43 0.71 -8.05 -3.61
N GLN A 44 0.20 -6.86 -3.34
CA GLN A 44 -0.89 -6.26 -4.12
C GLN A 44 -0.40 -5.41 -5.27
N GLU A 45 0.85 -4.95 -5.22
CA GLU A 45 1.39 -4.05 -6.21
C GLU A 45 2.90 -4.24 -6.30
N ILE A 46 3.49 -4.03 -7.45
CA ILE A 46 4.93 -3.87 -7.57
C ILE A 46 5.17 -2.63 -8.43
N SER A 47 6.35 -2.04 -8.31
CA SER A 47 6.74 -0.90 -9.11
C SER A 47 8.07 -1.20 -9.78
N ILE A 48 8.21 -0.83 -11.04
CA ILE A 48 9.44 -1.04 -11.79
C ILE A 48 9.97 0.33 -12.19
N ASP A 49 11.19 0.64 -11.80
CA ASP A 49 11.75 1.94 -12.10
C ASP A 49 12.46 1.95 -13.47
N ALA A 50 13.03 3.08 -13.85
CA ALA A 50 13.63 3.25 -15.15
C ALA A 50 14.83 2.33 -15.39
N ASP A 51 15.48 1.86 -14.35
CA ASP A 51 16.62 0.96 -14.46
C ASP A 51 16.17 -0.50 -14.49
N GLY A 52 14.90 -0.77 -14.40
CA GLY A 52 14.36 -2.12 -14.37
C GLY A 52 14.33 -2.73 -12.99
N ASP A 53 14.68 -1.98 -11.94
CA ASP A 53 14.63 -2.51 -10.59
C ASP A 53 13.18 -2.62 -10.13
N VAL A 54 12.84 -3.71 -9.46
CA VAL A 54 11.50 -4.02 -9.03
C VAL A 54 11.39 -3.76 -7.53
N TRP A 55 10.40 -2.97 -7.14
CA TRP A 55 10.19 -2.56 -5.76
C TRP A 55 8.76 -2.88 -5.32
N PRO A 56 8.52 -3.04 -4.01
CA PRO A 56 7.17 -3.30 -3.52
C PRO A 56 6.17 -2.19 -3.80
N CYS A 57 6.62 -0.95 -3.88
CA CYS A 57 5.74 0.18 -4.18
C CYS A 57 6.53 1.30 -4.83
N VAL A 58 5.85 2.31 -5.32
CA VAL A 58 6.48 3.44 -6.01
C VAL A 58 7.46 4.17 -5.11
N LYS A 59 7.15 4.29 -3.80
CA LYS A 59 8.03 4.97 -2.84
C LYS A 59 9.21 4.08 -2.42
N LYS A 60 9.29 2.86 -2.95
CA LYS A 60 10.41 1.96 -2.68
C LYS A 60 10.50 1.55 -1.21
N ALA A 61 9.37 1.26 -0.60
CA ALA A 61 9.36 0.75 0.77
C ALA A 61 9.95 -0.65 0.82
N GLY A 62 10.54 -0.99 1.93
CA GLY A 62 11.14 -2.31 2.10
C GLY A 62 12.44 -2.42 1.33
N THR A 63 12.65 -3.56 0.68
CA THR A 63 13.87 -3.82 -0.07
C THR A 63 13.53 -4.12 -1.52
N LYS A 64 14.50 -3.90 -2.40
CA LYS A 64 14.32 -4.19 -3.80
C LYS A 64 14.04 -5.67 -4.00
N LEU A 65 13.09 -5.99 -4.85
CA LEU A 65 12.69 -7.37 -5.12
C LEU A 65 13.54 -8.03 -6.21
N GLY A 66 14.27 -7.26 -6.96
CA GLY A 66 15.11 -7.77 -8.04
C GLY A 66 15.12 -6.81 -9.21
N ASN A 67 15.32 -7.34 -10.41
CA ASN A 67 15.39 -6.53 -11.62
C ASN A 67 14.72 -7.32 -12.76
N ILE A 68 14.04 -6.63 -13.64
CA ILE A 68 13.31 -7.32 -14.71
C ILE A 68 14.24 -8.06 -15.67
N HIS A 69 15.53 -7.67 -15.74
CA HIS A 69 16.46 -8.33 -16.66
C HIS A 69 17.15 -9.53 -16.00
N THR A 70 17.30 -9.55 -14.70
CA THR A 70 18.01 -10.62 -14.01
C THR A 70 17.11 -11.48 -13.13
N GLY A 71 15.87 -11.06 -12.95
CA GLY A 71 14.89 -11.81 -12.18
C GLY A 71 14.50 -11.12 -10.89
N PHE A 72 13.29 -11.34 -10.43
CA PHE A 72 12.79 -10.81 -9.18
C PHE A 72 11.78 -11.77 -8.58
N THR A 73 11.54 -11.63 -7.30
CA THR A 73 10.62 -12.50 -6.58
C THR A 73 9.46 -11.69 -6.03
N ILE A 74 8.24 -12.14 -6.26
CA ILE A 74 7.04 -11.51 -5.73
C ILE A 74 6.85 -12.00 -4.29
N PRO A 75 6.74 -11.11 -3.31
CA PRO A 75 6.53 -11.52 -1.93
C PRO A 75 5.17 -12.15 -1.74
N THR A 76 5.06 -13.01 -0.75
CA THR A 76 3.78 -13.60 -0.37
C THR A 76 3.32 -13.09 0.99
N GLN A 77 4.10 -12.24 1.62
CA GLN A 77 3.79 -11.68 2.93
C GLN A 77 3.89 -10.16 2.88
N PRO A 78 3.10 -9.47 3.70
CA PRO A 78 3.20 -8.02 3.76
C PRO A 78 4.52 -7.58 4.38
N LEU A 79 4.87 -6.32 4.21
CA LEU A 79 6.08 -5.77 4.79
C LEU A 79 5.73 -4.72 5.86
N SER A 80 6.72 -4.30 6.62
CA SER A 80 6.55 -3.18 7.52
C SER A 80 7.01 -1.93 6.77
N CYS A 81 6.17 -0.91 6.68
CA CYS A 81 6.48 0.28 5.90
C CYS A 81 7.60 1.06 6.57
N ASN A 82 8.63 1.41 5.80
CA ASN A 82 9.75 2.16 6.32
C ASN A 82 9.80 3.57 5.75
N LYS A 83 8.69 4.07 5.22
CA LYS A 83 8.62 5.42 4.66
C LYS A 83 7.78 6.32 5.56
N GLN A 84 8.19 7.58 5.67
CA GLN A 84 7.50 8.54 6.54
C GLN A 84 6.14 8.93 6.00
N GLU A 85 6.00 9.01 4.69
CA GLU A 85 4.75 9.41 4.07
C GLU A 85 4.48 8.60 2.84
N CYS A 86 3.21 8.39 2.52
CA CYS A 86 2.79 7.73 1.31
C CYS A 86 2.03 8.76 0.48
N THR A 87 2.59 9.20 -0.63
CA THR A 87 2.01 10.29 -1.42
C THR A 87 1.58 9.86 -2.82
N CYS A 88 1.90 8.62 -3.23
CA CYS A 88 1.50 8.14 -4.54
C CYS A 88 0.10 7.57 -4.48
N ALA A 89 -0.77 7.97 -5.41
CA ALA A 89 -2.15 7.48 -5.42
C ALA A 89 -2.24 5.96 -5.51
N ALA A 90 -1.37 5.33 -6.31
CA ALA A 90 -1.36 3.88 -6.40
C ALA A 90 -0.94 3.24 -5.07
N ASP A 91 0.08 3.80 -4.43
CA ASP A 91 0.54 3.25 -3.16
C ASP A 91 -0.50 3.42 -2.05
N LEU A 92 -1.28 4.50 -2.09
CA LEU A 92 -2.32 4.72 -1.09
C LEU A 92 -3.45 3.68 -1.20
N GLN A 93 -3.57 3.01 -2.33
CA GLN A 93 -4.59 1.98 -2.50
C GLN A 93 -4.15 0.63 -1.96
N ILE A 94 -2.90 0.45 -1.62
CA ILE A 94 -2.41 -0.80 -1.07
C ILE A 94 -2.96 -0.95 0.34
N SER A 95 -3.43 -2.13 0.69
CA SER A 95 -3.96 -2.39 2.03
C SER A 95 -2.90 -2.20 3.10
N LYS A 96 -3.23 -1.54 4.19
CA LYS A 96 -2.32 -1.25 5.28
C LYS A 96 -3.04 -1.40 6.61
N ALA A 97 -2.33 -1.84 7.62
CA ALA A 97 -2.90 -2.00 8.95
C ALA A 97 -1.89 -1.59 10.01
N GLU A 98 -2.36 -0.95 11.08
CA GLU A 98 -1.51 -0.73 12.22
C GLU A 98 -1.14 -2.07 12.80
N PRO A 99 0.03 -2.21 13.42
CA PRO A 99 0.43 -3.48 14.03
C PRO A 99 -0.63 -3.98 15.02
N GLY A 100 -1.02 -5.23 14.86
CA GLY A 100 -2.06 -5.83 15.69
C GLY A 100 -3.46 -5.78 15.11
N TYR A 101 -3.67 -5.04 14.02
CA TYR A 101 -5.00 -4.94 13.43
C TYR A 101 -5.08 -5.56 12.02
N GLU A 102 -4.11 -6.39 11.66
CA GLU A 102 -4.05 -6.97 10.32
C GLU A 102 -5.27 -7.81 9.98
N ASN A 103 -5.88 -8.44 10.96
CA ASN A 103 -7.04 -9.29 10.72
C ASN A 103 -8.27 -8.48 10.29
N LYS A 104 -8.27 -7.17 10.47
CA LYS A 104 -9.41 -6.36 10.08
C LYS A 104 -9.50 -6.20 8.57
N LEU A 105 -8.39 -6.35 7.87
CA LEU A 105 -8.39 -6.10 6.44
C LEU A 105 -8.91 -7.26 5.62
N ARG A 106 -8.77 -8.46 6.10
CA ARG A 106 -9.25 -9.66 5.38
C ARG A 106 -8.86 -9.63 3.91
N VAL A 107 -7.60 -9.35 3.66
CA VAL A 107 -7.11 -9.29 2.29
C VAL A 107 -7.13 -10.69 1.70
N LYS A 108 -7.68 -10.83 0.50
CA LYS A 108 -7.76 -12.11 -0.14
C LYS A 108 -6.82 -12.14 -1.32
N TYR A 109 -6.07 -13.21 -1.43
CA TYR A 109 -5.19 -13.38 -2.53
C TYR A 109 -5.68 -14.59 -3.30
N ASP A 110 -6.19 -14.41 -4.43
CA ASP A 110 -6.67 -15.52 -5.25
C ASP A 110 -5.62 -15.92 -6.26
#